data_0b2ca4e5fe17fefb393a5531b977b4c9
#
_entry.id   0b2ca4e5fe17fefb393a5531b977b4c9
#
_cell.length_a   1.000
_cell.length_b   1.000
_cell.length_c   1.000
_cell.angle_alpha   90.00
_cell.angle_beta   90.00
_cell.angle_gamma   90.00
#
_symmetry.space_group_name_H-M   'P 1'
#
loop_
_entity.id
_entity.type
_entity.pdbx_description
1 polymer ?
#
loop_
_entity_poly.entity_id
_entity_poly.type
_entity_poly.pdbx_seq_one_letter_code
_entity_poly.pdbx_strand_id
1 'polypeptide(L)'
;MIDIGTHALDLTLWMMNNYQPKFVVGKAYHELSQTKNAANAWGSWDPEKFSVEDSAFGFVVMENGATIFLEASWALNSLDVKEAKTTLMGSKAGADMNNGLTINGEDHSLLYEKNIELETGGVDFYEGAGETPEILEAQS
;
A
#
# COMPACT_ATOMS: atom_id res chain seq x y z
N MET A 1 -9.41 -4.37 6.55
CA MET A 1 -8.74 -3.06 6.33
C MET A 1 -7.75 -2.72 7.43
N ILE A 2 -8.05 -3.04 8.68
CA ILE A 2 -7.09 -2.84 9.79
C ILE A 2 -5.76 -3.53 9.48
N ASP A 3 -5.76 -4.70 8.89
CA ASP A 3 -4.54 -5.41 8.51
C ASP A 3 -3.78 -4.66 7.39
N ILE A 4 -4.34 -4.59 6.19
CA ILE A 4 -3.67 -4.01 5.01
C ILE A 4 -3.35 -2.51 5.21
N GLY A 5 -4.32 -1.71 5.65
CA GLY A 5 -4.15 -0.27 5.82
C GLY A 5 -3.17 0.11 6.94
N THR A 6 -3.07 -0.72 7.99
CA THR A 6 -2.15 -0.47 9.10
C THR A 6 -0.70 -0.53 8.65
N HIS A 7 -0.31 -1.50 7.84
CA HIS A 7 1.06 -1.62 7.35
C HIS A 7 1.46 -0.43 6.47
N ALA A 8 0.59 -0.01 5.54
CA ALA A 8 0.85 1.15 4.68
C ALA A 8 0.92 2.46 5.50
N LEU A 9 0.02 2.62 6.48
CA LEU A 9 0.01 3.80 7.34
C LEU A 9 1.24 3.86 8.24
N ASP A 10 1.61 2.75 8.88
CA ASP A 10 2.79 2.68 9.75
C ASP A 10 4.07 3.04 8.99
N LEU A 11 4.28 2.45 7.81
CA LEU A 11 5.41 2.78 6.95
C LEU A 11 5.42 4.27 6.58
N THR A 12 4.27 4.83 6.23
CA THR A 12 4.14 6.24 5.85
C THR A 12 4.50 7.17 7.02
N LEU A 13 3.93 6.92 8.21
CA LEU A 13 4.21 7.71 9.41
C LEU A 13 5.68 7.61 9.83
N TRP A 14 6.27 6.42 9.70
CA TRP A 14 7.69 6.21 9.97
C TRP A 14 8.58 7.00 9.01
N MET A 15 8.33 6.92 7.71
CA MET A 15 9.09 7.69 6.70
C MET A 15 8.94 9.20 6.87
N MET A 16 7.76 9.67 7.25
CA MET A 16 7.50 11.08 7.55
C MET A 16 8.07 11.52 8.90
N ASN A 17 8.43 10.58 9.77
CA ASN A 17 8.77 10.81 11.18
C ASN A 17 7.73 11.71 11.87
N ASN A 18 6.45 11.47 11.63
CA ASN A 18 5.34 12.28 12.10
C ASN A 18 4.14 11.41 12.47
N TYR A 19 3.81 11.37 13.75
CA TYR A 19 2.75 10.53 14.33
C TYR A 19 1.64 11.36 14.99
N GLN A 20 1.52 12.64 14.64
CA GLN A 20 0.58 13.54 15.30
C GLN A 20 -0.51 14.00 14.31
N PRO A 21 -1.61 13.26 14.19
CA PRO A 21 -2.75 13.66 13.38
C PRO A 21 -3.52 14.79 14.09
N LYS A 22 -3.94 15.77 13.31
CA LYS A 22 -4.81 16.87 13.75
C LYS A 22 -6.27 16.51 13.55
N PHE A 23 -6.62 15.99 12.38
CA PHE A 23 -7.94 15.44 12.11
C PHE A 23 -7.89 14.40 11.00
N VAL A 24 -8.89 13.54 10.99
CA VAL A 24 -9.06 12.47 10.01
C VAL A 24 -10.48 12.52 9.45
N VAL A 25 -10.61 12.38 8.15
CA VAL A 25 -11.87 12.14 7.46
C VAL A 25 -11.73 10.89 6.63
N GLY A 26 -12.70 9.99 6.72
CA GLY A 26 -12.63 8.76 5.95
C GLY A 26 -13.94 8.01 5.94
N LYS A 27 -13.99 6.98 5.12
CA LYS A 27 -15.13 6.08 5.02
C LYS A 27 -14.68 4.67 4.71
N ALA A 28 -15.29 3.71 5.40
CA ALA A 28 -15.20 2.29 5.10
C ALA A 28 -16.46 1.80 4.39
N TYR A 29 -16.29 0.78 3.56
CA TYR A 29 -17.35 0.19 2.75
C TYR A 29 -17.44 -1.31 2.98
N HIS A 30 -18.67 -1.83 2.81
CA HIS A 30 -19.02 -3.24 2.92
C HIS A 30 -19.89 -3.65 1.72
N GLU A 31 -19.47 -3.30 0.51
CA GLU A 31 -20.29 -3.48 -0.69
C GLU A 31 -19.98 -4.81 -1.39
N LEU A 32 -18.73 -5.01 -1.77
CA LEU A 32 -18.32 -6.22 -2.48
C LEU A 32 -18.26 -7.44 -1.56
N SER A 33 -17.92 -7.26 -0.30
CA SER A 33 -17.92 -8.31 0.71
C SER A 33 -19.29 -8.95 0.89
N GLN A 34 -20.38 -8.23 0.62
CA GLN A 34 -21.76 -8.70 0.72
C GLN A 34 -22.29 -9.37 -0.56
N THR A 35 -21.50 -9.38 -1.64
CA THR A 35 -21.93 -9.95 -2.91
C THR A 35 -21.92 -11.47 -2.87
N LYS A 36 -23.08 -12.09 -3.12
CA LYS A 36 -23.20 -13.54 -3.22
C LYS A 36 -22.55 -14.05 -4.50
N ASN A 37 -21.85 -15.18 -4.38
CA ASN A 37 -21.16 -15.83 -5.50
C ASN A 37 -20.13 -14.93 -6.21
N ALA A 38 -19.56 -13.97 -5.53
CA ALA A 38 -18.49 -13.16 -6.06
C ALA A 38 -17.23 -14.01 -6.26
N ALA A 39 -16.49 -13.70 -7.32
CA ALA A 39 -15.22 -14.33 -7.64
C ALA A 39 -14.05 -13.37 -7.35
N ASN A 40 -12.98 -13.92 -6.83
CA ASN A 40 -11.67 -13.26 -6.76
C ASN A 40 -10.54 -14.28 -6.93
N ALA A 41 -9.31 -13.81 -6.95
CA ALA A 41 -8.14 -14.67 -7.11
C ALA A 41 -7.94 -15.69 -5.96
N TRP A 42 -8.51 -15.42 -4.79
CA TRP A 42 -8.34 -16.24 -3.58
C TRP A 42 -9.49 -17.24 -3.34
N GLY A 43 -10.49 -17.25 -4.20
CA GLY A 43 -11.66 -18.12 -4.12
C GLY A 43 -12.93 -17.43 -3.61
N SER A 44 -13.95 -18.22 -3.37
CA SER A 44 -15.25 -17.74 -2.91
C SER A 44 -15.27 -17.58 -1.38
N TRP A 45 -16.08 -16.63 -0.91
CA TRP A 45 -16.38 -16.46 0.50
C TRP A 45 -17.89 -16.53 0.78
N ASP A 46 -18.24 -16.67 2.04
CA ASP A 46 -19.63 -16.62 2.51
C ASP A 46 -19.93 -15.21 3.02
N PRO A 47 -20.74 -14.41 2.32
CA PRO A 47 -21.06 -13.05 2.73
C PRO A 47 -21.70 -12.95 4.12
N GLU A 48 -22.43 -13.98 4.55
CA GLU A 48 -23.11 -13.99 5.87
C GLU A 48 -22.12 -14.11 7.03
N LYS A 49 -20.92 -14.62 6.76
CA LYS A 49 -19.83 -14.74 7.74
C LYS A 49 -18.83 -13.59 7.68
N PHE A 50 -18.96 -12.70 6.70
CA PHE A 50 -18.02 -11.61 6.49
C PHE A 50 -18.44 -10.37 7.27
N SER A 51 -17.69 -10.05 8.32
CA SER A 51 -17.99 -8.94 9.24
C SER A 51 -17.05 -7.75 9.12
N VAL A 52 -16.05 -7.83 8.22
CA VAL A 52 -15.07 -6.78 8.02
C VAL A 52 -15.34 -5.98 6.74
N GLU A 53 -14.90 -4.75 6.71
CA GLU A 53 -14.97 -3.88 5.55
C GLU A 53 -14.15 -4.42 4.38
N ASP A 54 -14.58 -4.15 3.15
CA ASP A 54 -13.87 -4.51 1.92
C ASP A 54 -12.94 -3.41 1.41
N SER A 55 -13.27 -2.17 1.71
CA SER A 55 -12.45 -1.01 1.33
C SER A 55 -12.60 0.13 2.32
N ALA A 56 -11.54 0.92 2.46
CA ALA A 56 -11.54 2.15 3.24
C ALA A 56 -10.66 3.21 2.57
N PHE A 57 -11.16 4.44 2.59
CA PHE A 57 -10.49 5.61 2.04
C PHE A 57 -10.43 6.68 3.10
N GLY A 58 -9.28 7.33 3.24
CA GLY A 58 -9.08 8.32 4.28
C GLY A 58 -8.22 9.50 3.83
N PHE A 59 -8.46 10.60 4.48
CA PHE A 59 -7.66 11.81 4.40
C PHE A 59 -7.28 12.25 5.79
N VAL A 60 -5.99 12.37 6.02
CA VAL A 60 -5.44 12.76 7.32
C VAL A 60 -4.70 14.08 7.16
N VAL A 61 -4.95 15.04 8.04
CA VAL A 61 -4.14 16.24 8.19
C VAL A 61 -3.35 16.11 9.48
N MET A 62 -2.03 16.27 9.38
CA MET A 62 -1.11 16.21 10.51
C MET A 62 -0.97 17.60 11.17
N GLU A 63 -0.52 17.65 12.43
CA GLU A 63 -0.35 18.92 13.16
C GLU A 63 0.63 19.90 12.48
N ASN A 64 1.63 19.38 11.78
CA ASN A 64 2.58 20.18 11.00
C ASN A 64 2.07 20.62 9.62
N GLY A 65 0.83 20.30 9.26
CA GLY A 65 0.20 20.63 8.00
C GLY A 65 0.43 19.60 6.87
N ALA A 66 1.22 18.57 7.08
CA ALA A 66 1.32 17.46 6.12
C ALA A 66 -0.01 16.73 5.98
N THR A 67 -0.24 16.13 4.82
CA THR A 67 -1.48 15.39 4.53
C THR A 67 -1.18 14.00 4.04
N ILE A 68 -2.05 13.05 4.37
CA ILE A 68 -1.97 11.66 3.92
C ILE A 68 -3.29 11.30 3.25
N PHE A 69 -3.22 10.76 2.03
CA PHE A 69 -4.30 10.00 1.42
C PHE A 69 -4.04 8.53 1.67
N LEU A 70 -4.99 7.86 2.31
CA LEU A 70 -4.93 6.44 2.60
C LEU A 70 -6.02 5.72 1.82
N GLU A 71 -5.60 4.76 1.03
CA GLU A 71 -6.48 3.84 0.33
C GLU A 71 -6.12 2.43 0.73
N ALA A 72 -7.10 1.67 1.17
CA ALA A 72 -6.86 0.29 1.54
C ALA A 72 -8.08 -0.56 1.15
N SER A 73 -7.84 -1.64 0.39
CA SER A 73 -8.89 -2.53 -0.08
C SER A 73 -8.37 -3.94 -0.29
N TRP A 74 -9.19 -4.92 -0.02
CA TRP A 74 -8.97 -6.29 -0.48
C TRP A 74 -9.90 -6.67 -1.65
N ALA A 75 -10.93 -5.85 -1.93
CA ALA A 75 -11.85 -6.04 -3.04
C ALA A 75 -12.27 -4.69 -3.63
N LEU A 76 -11.84 -4.41 -4.82
CA LEU A 76 -12.23 -3.26 -5.65
C LEU A 76 -12.32 -3.67 -7.12
N ASN A 77 -13.28 -3.09 -7.82
CA ASN A 77 -13.34 -3.16 -9.29
C ASN A 77 -12.37 -2.14 -9.88
N SER A 78 -11.08 -2.42 -9.80
CA SER A 78 -10.00 -1.57 -10.31
C SER A 78 -9.03 -2.40 -11.13
N LEU A 79 -8.50 -1.82 -12.20
CA LEU A 79 -7.43 -2.42 -13.00
C LEU A 79 -6.03 -2.07 -12.45
N ASP A 80 -5.93 -1.00 -11.69
CA ASP A 80 -4.67 -0.58 -11.06
C ASP A 80 -4.57 -1.16 -9.65
N VAL A 81 -4.18 -2.42 -9.59
CA VAL A 81 -3.96 -3.12 -8.33
C VAL A 81 -2.51 -2.93 -7.91
N LYS A 82 -2.31 -2.26 -6.78
CA LYS A 82 -0.99 -2.01 -6.21
C LYS A 82 -1.00 -2.40 -4.74
N GLU A 83 -0.09 -3.27 -4.35
CA GLU A 83 0.08 -3.63 -2.94
C GLU A 83 1.10 -2.73 -2.25
N ALA A 84 0.76 -2.31 -1.02
CA ALA A 84 1.65 -1.65 -0.04
C ALA A 84 2.55 -0.55 -0.65
N LYS A 85 2.00 0.28 -1.52
CA LYS A 85 2.74 1.36 -2.20
C LYS A 85 2.57 2.67 -1.45
N THR A 86 3.68 3.34 -1.22
CA THR A 86 3.69 4.69 -0.63
C THR A 86 4.42 5.63 -1.55
N THR A 87 3.83 6.79 -1.80
CA THR A 87 4.46 7.91 -2.50
C THR A 87 4.56 9.09 -1.54
N LEU A 88 5.75 9.62 -1.37
CA LEU A 88 6.00 10.83 -0.57
C LEU A 88 6.26 12.01 -1.49
N MET A 89 5.56 13.10 -1.25
CA MET A 89 5.69 14.35 -1.99
C MET A 89 6.14 15.45 -1.02
N GLY A 90 7.44 15.69 -0.96
CA GLY A 90 8.02 16.72 -0.11
C GLY A 90 8.41 17.97 -0.89
N SER A 91 8.61 19.08 -0.19
CA SER A 91 9.05 20.35 -0.80
C SER A 91 10.51 20.34 -1.29
N LYS A 92 11.33 19.41 -0.84
CA LYS A 92 12.73 19.28 -1.24
C LYS A 92 12.97 18.10 -2.17
N ALA A 93 12.27 17.01 -1.95
CA ALA A 93 12.41 15.78 -2.73
C ALA A 93 11.15 14.94 -2.56
N GLY A 94 10.94 13.99 -3.46
CA GLY A 94 9.91 12.98 -3.39
C GLY A 94 10.49 11.58 -3.33
N ALA A 95 9.67 10.62 -2.93
CA ALA A 95 10.01 9.21 -2.97
C ALA A 95 8.80 8.41 -3.47
N ASP A 96 9.03 7.47 -4.33
CA ASP A 96 8.01 6.62 -4.94
C ASP A 96 8.41 5.16 -4.83
N MET A 97 7.45 4.31 -4.46
CA MET A 97 7.65 2.87 -4.31
C MET A 97 6.93 2.04 -5.40
N ASN A 98 6.45 2.65 -6.48
CA ASN A 98 5.67 1.93 -7.48
C ASN A 98 6.48 0.84 -8.22
N ASN A 99 7.77 1.09 -8.50
CA ASN A 99 8.66 0.16 -9.18
C ASN A 99 10.02 0.08 -8.46
N GLY A 100 10.02 -0.42 -7.23
CA GLY A 100 11.17 -0.27 -6.35
C GLY A 100 11.16 1.10 -5.66
N LEU A 101 12.28 1.52 -5.08
CA LEU A 101 12.39 2.84 -4.44
C LEU A 101 13.07 3.81 -5.39
N THR A 102 12.35 4.83 -5.81
CA THR A 102 12.87 5.95 -6.60
C THR A 102 12.79 7.23 -5.80
N ILE A 103 13.88 7.96 -5.72
CA ILE A 103 13.95 9.31 -5.14
C ILE A 103 14.04 10.31 -6.26
N ASN A 104 13.22 11.35 -6.25
CA ASN A 104 13.26 12.44 -7.21
C ASN A 104 13.37 13.79 -6.50
N GLY A 105 14.02 14.73 -7.18
CA GLY A 105 14.22 16.06 -6.62
C GLY A 105 14.87 17.01 -7.63
N GLU A 106 15.37 18.13 -7.13
CA GLU A 106 16.07 19.15 -7.89
C GLU A 106 17.43 19.42 -7.21
N ASP A 107 18.48 19.48 -7.99
CA ASP A 107 19.81 19.88 -7.57
C ASP A 107 20.44 20.76 -8.64
N HIS A 108 20.92 21.95 -8.25
CA HIS A 108 21.54 22.94 -9.14
C HIS A 108 20.69 23.27 -10.39
N SER A 109 19.39 23.46 -10.22
CA SER A 109 18.41 23.71 -11.29
C SER A 109 18.21 22.55 -12.27
N LEU A 110 18.62 21.35 -11.91
CA LEU A 110 18.42 20.12 -12.66
C LEU A 110 17.52 19.16 -11.89
N LEU A 111 16.51 18.65 -12.56
CA LEU A 111 15.71 17.56 -12.01
C LEU A 111 16.49 16.24 -12.06
N TYR A 112 16.37 15.45 -11.01
CA TYR A 112 16.99 14.13 -10.95
C TYR A 112 15.99 13.05 -10.50
N GLU A 113 16.29 11.83 -10.94
CA GLU A 113 15.70 10.59 -10.42
C GLU A 113 16.84 9.65 -10.02
N LYS A 114 16.71 9.04 -8.83
CA LYS A 114 17.65 8.04 -8.32
C LYS A 114 16.88 6.77 -8.01
N ASN A 115 17.20 5.71 -8.72
CA ASN A 115 16.72 4.38 -8.40
C ASN A 115 17.61 3.79 -7.29
N ILE A 116 17.01 3.42 -6.18
CA ILE A 116 17.73 2.86 -5.04
C ILE A 116 17.58 1.34 -5.12
N GLU A 117 18.69 0.67 -5.34
CA GLU A 117 18.76 -0.77 -5.20
C GLU A 117 18.80 -1.10 -3.71
N LEU A 118 17.72 -1.66 -3.20
CA LEU A 118 17.67 -2.17 -1.84
C LEU A 118 18.21 -3.60 -1.88
N GLU A 119 19.35 -3.84 -1.23
CA GLU A 119 19.76 -5.20 -0.92
C GLU A 119 18.80 -5.76 0.12
N THR A 120 17.76 -6.42 -0.33
CA THR A 120 16.85 -7.15 0.54
C THR A 120 17.55 -8.41 0.99
N GLY A 121 18.18 -8.35 2.14
CA GLY A 121 18.79 -9.54 2.75
C GLY A 121 17.73 -10.57 3.12
N GLY A 122 17.39 -11.42 2.19
CA GLY A 122 16.97 -12.78 2.48
C GLY A 122 15.53 -13.08 2.84
N VAL A 123 14.55 -12.20 2.62
CA VAL A 123 13.13 -12.62 2.62
C VAL A 123 12.44 -12.02 1.41
N ASP A 124 12.31 -12.80 0.37
CA ASP A 124 11.43 -12.49 -0.73
C ASP A 124 9.99 -12.75 -0.29
N PHE A 125 9.21 -11.69 -0.19
CA PHE A 125 7.76 -11.83 -0.08
C PHE A 125 7.22 -12.10 -1.48
N TYR A 126 6.85 -13.33 -1.73
CA TYR A 126 6.22 -13.71 -2.99
C TYR A 126 4.76 -13.25 -2.99
N GLU A 127 4.40 -12.48 -3.99
CA GLU A 127 3.01 -12.18 -4.29
C GLU A 127 2.34 -13.44 -4.81
N GLY A 128 1.38 -13.94 -4.08
CA GLY A 128 0.53 -15.04 -4.53
C GLY A 128 0.81 -16.37 -3.86
N ALA A 129 -0.25 -17.10 -3.64
CA ALA A 129 -0.22 -18.47 -3.15
C ALA A 129 0.26 -19.41 -4.27
N GLY A 130 1.55 -19.60 -4.39
CA GLY A 130 2.12 -20.58 -5.30
C GLY A 130 3.61 -20.37 -5.48
N GLU A 131 4.38 -21.25 -4.91
CA GLU A 131 5.78 -21.43 -5.27
C GLU A 131 5.84 -21.78 -6.77
N THR A 132 6.55 -20.98 -7.55
CA THR A 132 6.81 -21.36 -8.93
C THR A 132 7.81 -22.52 -8.95
N PRO A 133 7.72 -23.45 -9.91
CA PRO A 133 8.64 -24.59 -9.99
C PRO A 133 10.13 -24.22 -10.01
N GLU A 134 10.46 -23.03 -10.48
CA GLU A 134 11.84 -22.52 -10.55
C GLU A 134 12.45 -22.25 -9.17
N ILE A 135 11.62 -21.97 -8.16
CA ILE A 135 12.10 -21.70 -6.79
C ILE A 135 12.44 -22.98 -6.06
N LEU A 136 11.73 -24.08 -6.36
CA LEU A 136 12.01 -25.39 -5.76
C LEU A 136 13.32 -25.99 -6.26
N GLU A 137 13.75 -25.69 -7.48
CA GLU A 137 15.03 -26.15 -8.01
C GLU A 137 16.24 -25.43 -7.43
N ALA A 138 16.07 -24.19 -6.95
CA ALA A 138 17.15 -23.42 -6.34
C ALA A 138 17.44 -23.78 -4.88
N GLN A 139 16.57 -24.59 -4.24
CA GLN A 139 16.72 -25.02 -2.85
C GLN A 139 17.13 -26.48 -2.69
N SER A 140 17.32 -27.21 -3.78
CA SER A 140 17.80 -28.60 -3.80
C SER A 140 19.27 -28.66 -4.25
#